data_f5671c161429c6c2f5dc1e0e8bcf18e3
#
_entry.id   f5671c161429c6c2f5dc1e0e8bcf18e3
#
_cell.length_a   1.000
_cell.length_b   1.000
_cell.length_c   1.000
_cell.angle_alpha   90.00
_cell.angle_beta   90.00
_cell.angle_gamma   90.00
#
_symmetry.space_group_name_H-M   'P 1'
#
loop_
_entity.id
_entity.type
_entity.pdbx_description
1 polymer ?
#
loop_
_entity_poly.entity_id
_entity_poly.type
_entity_poly.pdbx_seq_one_letter_code
_entity_poly.pdbx_strand_id
1 'polypeptide(L)'
;MPGQVAGTRDRRDSRWDEHRRERREQLVQATLTAVSKHGAGVGMDEIAAEAGTSKTVVYRHFADRAELYVAVCTRVAAQLLPKLRDAMDSGGSPRGMVAAAIDTYLTFIEGDPELYRFVVDQQTLDRPTTDPLTSLSDLVGAQVAAAITVALQQAGADPSPAAPWGHGVVGMVRAAADWWLRADRPMPRSALAAHLTDLAWAGLSGVVSTKEDK
;
A
#
# COMPACT_ATOMS: atom_id res chain seq x y z
N MET A 1 0.17 -11.88 -55.29
CA MET A 1 -0.47 -12.21 -54.00
C MET A 1 0.60 -12.52 -52.96
N PRO A 2 0.93 -11.60 -52.03
CA PRO A 2 1.60 -11.95 -50.79
C PRO A 2 0.68 -11.58 -49.62
N GLY A 3 0.10 -12.58 -49.00
CA GLY A 3 -0.75 -12.40 -47.84
C GLY A 3 -0.52 -13.51 -46.83
N GLN A 4 -0.45 -13.12 -45.53
CA GLN A 4 -0.53 -13.98 -44.34
C GLN A 4 0.77 -14.59 -43.80
N VAL A 5 1.62 -13.76 -43.20
CA VAL A 5 2.61 -14.23 -42.22
C VAL A 5 2.60 -13.39 -40.92
N ALA A 6 1.79 -12.33 -40.81
CA ALA A 6 1.76 -11.43 -39.66
C ALA A 6 1.07 -12.01 -38.39
N GLY A 7 0.09 -12.90 -38.53
CA GLY A 7 -0.74 -13.37 -37.44
C GLY A 7 -0.12 -14.41 -36.47
N THR A 8 0.99 -15.07 -36.87
CA THR A 8 1.58 -16.18 -36.11
C THR A 8 2.68 -15.69 -35.14
N ARG A 9 3.34 -14.59 -35.46
CA ARG A 9 4.37 -13.95 -34.63
C ARG A 9 3.73 -13.27 -33.42
N ASP A 10 2.65 -12.52 -33.63
CA ASP A 10 1.90 -11.81 -32.61
C ASP A 10 1.32 -12.74 -31.52
N ARG A 11 0.79 -13.92 -31.91
CA ARG A 11 0.28 -14.92 -30.93
C ARG A 11 1.35 -15.66 -30.16
N ARG A 12 2.57 -15.75 -30.65
CA ARG A 12 3.70 -16.33 -29.92
C ARG A 12 4.24 -15.33 -28.91
N ASP A 13 4.42 -14.09 -29.33
CA ASP A 13 4.94 -13.01 -28.47
C ASP A 13 3.97 -12.74 -27.31
N SER A 14 2.65 -12.71 -27.56
CA SER A 14 1.64 -12.54 -26.50
C SER A 14 1.63 -13.69 -25.49
N ARG A 15 1.83 -14.94 -25.92
CA ARG A 15 1.93 -16.10 -25.00
C ARG A 15 3.20 -16.08 -24.16
N TRP A 16 4.32 -15.63 -24.72
CA TRP A 16 5.56 -15.48 -23.96
C TRP A 16 5.48 -14.37 -22.93
N ASP A 17 4.84 -13.26 -23.25
CA ASP A 17 4.62 -12.15 -22.34
C ASP A 17 3.65 -12.52 -21.21
N GLU A 18 2.60 -13.29 -21.52
CA GLU A 18 1.66 -13.81 -20.52
C GLU A 18 2.34 -14.77 -19.55
N HIS A 19 3.10 -15.76 -20.05
CA HIS A 19 3.85 -16.69 -19.24
C HIS A 19 4.93 -16.01 -18.38
N ARG A 20 5.59 -14.97 -18.93
CA ARG A 20 6.54 -14.16 -18.18
C ARG A 20 5.86 -13.40 -17.05
N ARG A 21 4.67 -12.84 -17.26
CA ARG A 21 3.86 -12.13 -16.26
C ARG A 21 3.42 -13.09 -15.16
N GLU A 22 2.86 -14.24 -15.53
CA GLU A 22 2.47 -15.28 -14.56
C GLU A 22 3.64 -15.70 -13.67
N ARG A 23 4.81 -15.91 -14.27
CA ARG A 23 6.00 -16.28 -13.49
C ARG A 23 6.46 -15.18 -12.55
N ARG A 24 6.38 -13.91 -12.96
CA ARG A 24 6.65 -12.78 -12.07
C ARG A 24 5.65 -12.73 -10.90
N GLU A 25 4.38 -12.97 -11.14
CA GLU A 25 3.35 -13.03 -10.09
C GLU A 25 3.61 -14.18 -9.10
N GLN A 26 4.00 -15.35 -9.58
CA GLN A 26 4.39 -16.48 -8.73
C GLN A 26 5.59 -16.14 -7.84
N LEU A 27 6.60 -15.46 -8.38
CA LEU A 27 7.77 -15.02 -7.62
C LEU A 27 7.42 -13.96 -6.56
N VAL A 28 6.53 -13.03 -6.89
CA VAL A 28 5.99 -12.06 -5.93
C VAL A 28 5.23 -12.78 -4.81
N GLN A 29 4.37 -13.75 -5.15
CA GLN A 29 3.63 -14.53 -4.15
C GLN A 29 4.56 -15.35 -3.27
N ALA A 30 5.59 -15.98 -3.82
CA ALA A 30 6.62 -16.69 -3.05
C ALA A 30 7.38 -15.74 -2.13
N THR A 31 7.65 -14.50 -2.56
CA THR A 31 8.26 -13.48 -1.70
C THR A 31 7.37 -13.13 -0.52
N LEU A 32 6.08 -12.93 -0.72
CA LEU A 32 5.12 -12.68 0.36
C LEU A 32 5.12 -13.83 1.37
N THR A 33 5.12 -15.07 0.89
CA THR A 33 5.18 -16.25 1.74
C THR A 33 6.51 -16.36 2.50
N ALA A 34 7.63 -16.06 1.83
CA ALA A 34 8.95 -16.06 2.45
C ALA A 34 9.08 -14.99 3.53
N VAL A 35 8.54 -13.77 3.31
CA VAL A 35 8.48 -12.70 4.32
C VAL A 35 7.69 -13.14 5.54
N SER A 36 6.52 -13.75 5.35
CA SER A 36 5.68 -14.23 6.44
C SER A 36 6.36 -15.35 7.26
N LYS A 37 7.19 -16.21 6.63
CA LYS A 37 7.89 -17.32 7.28
C LYS A 37 9.22 -16.93 7.95
N HIS A 38 9.98 -16.06 7.32
CA HIS A 38 11.37 -15.75 7.69
C HIS A 38 11.57 -14.32 8.19
N GLY A 39 10.50 -13.51 8.16
CA GLY A 39 10.52 -12.11 8.57
C GLY A 39 10.91 -11.13 7.46
N ALA A 40 10.82 -9.84 7.77
CA ALA A 40 11.05 -8.74 6.83
C ALA A 40 12.47 -8.70 6.24
N GLY A 41 13.46 -9.27 6.94
CA GLY A 41 14.86 -9.36 6.52
C GLY A 41 15.18 -10.47 5.51
N VAL A 42 14.17 -11.21 5.03
CA VAL A 42 14.34 -12.36 4.13
C VAL A 42 15.27 -12.06 2.94
N GLY A 43 16.21 -12.97 2.66
CA GLY A 43 17.17 -12.86 1.57
C GLY A 43 16.68 -13.47 0.24
N MET A 44 17.41 -13.20 -0.84
CA MET A 44 17.07 -13.74 -2.17
C MET A 44 17.17 -15.27 -2.25
N ASP A 45 17.95 -15.91 -1.38
CA ASP A 45 18.11 -17.35 -1.37
C ASP A 45 16.88 -18.04 -0.76
N GLU A 46 16.33 -17.49 0.33
CA GLU A 46 15.07 -17.95 0.94
C GLU A 46 13.88 -17.71 0.00
N ILE A 47 13.84 -16.56 -0.68
CA ILE A 47 12.80 -16.27 -1.67
C ILE A 47 12.84 -17.27 -2.83
N ALA A 48 14.03 -17.57 -3.35
CA ALA A 48 14.20 -18.54 -4.41
C ALA A 48 13.80 -19.96 -3.97
N ALA A 49 14.16 -20.36 -2.76
CA ALA A 49 13.78 -21.65 -2.16
C ALA A 49 12.26 -21.75 -2.02
N GLU A 50 11.58 -20.72 -1.51
CA GLU A 50 10.12 -20.68 -1.39
C GLU A 50 9.42 -20.76 -2.77
N ALA A 51 10.02 -20.16 -3.80
CA ALA A 51 9.54 -20.24 -5.18
C ALA A 51 9.85 -21.57 -5.89
N GLY A 52 10.51 -22.52 -5.20
CA GLY A 52 10.94 -23.80 -5.80
C GLY A 52 11.93 -23.62 -6.95
N THR A 53 12.81 -22.60 -6.87
CA THR A 53 13.71 -22.24 -7.99
C THR A 53 15.09 -21.79 -7.47
N SER A 54 15.97 -21.37 -8.37
CA SER A 54 17.27 -20.80 -8.01
C SER A 54 17.26 -19.28 -8.04
N LYS A 55 18.14 -18.65 -7.26
CA LYS A 55 18.38 -17.20 -7.27
C LYS A 55 18.64 -16.65 -8.69
N THR A 56 19.36 -17.41 -9.51
CA THR A 56 19.62 -17.04 -10.93
C THR A 56 18.31 -16.94 -11.72
N VAL A 57 17.34 -17.80 -11.45
CA VAL A 57 16.02 -17.73 -12.13
C VAL A 57 15.23 -16.52 -11.65
N VAL A 58 15.29 -16.17 -10.37
CA VAL A 58 14.67 -14.92 -9.88
C VAL A 58 15.24 -13.71 -10.60
N TYR A 59 16.57 -13.60 -10.71
CA TYR A 59 17.24 -12.49 -11.42
C TYR A 59 17.02 -12.47 -12.95
N ARG A 60 16.47 -13.52 -13.55
CA ARG A 60 15.99 -13.47 -14.94
C ARG A 60 14.67 -12.71 -15.10
N HIS A 61 13.90 -12.60 -14.02
CA HIS A 61 12.60 -11.95 -14.00
C HIS A 61 12.62 -10.56 -13.34
N PHE A 62 13.59 -10.32 -12.45
CA PHE A 62 13.80 -9.06 -11.76
C PHE A 62 15.27 -8.70 -11.85
N ALA A 63 15.57 -7.50 -12.36
CA ALA A 63 16.95 -7.04 -12.57
C ALA A 63 17.76 -7.03 -11.27
N ASP A 64 17.09 -6.69 -10.17
CA ASP A 64 17.67 -6.63 -8.83
C ASP A 64 16.61 -6.88 -7.74
N ARG A 65 17.05 -6.82 -6.47
CA ARG A 65 16.18 -6.94 -5.31
C ARG A 65 15.19 -5.77 -5.23
N ALA A 66 15.57 -4.58 -5.66
CA ALA A 66 14.72 -3.41 -5.60
C ALA A 66 13.52 -3.53 -6.56
N GLU A 67 13.73 -4.07 -7.78
CA GLU A 67 12.63 -4.33 -8.71
C GLU A 67 11.63 -5.36 -8.15
N LEU A 68 12.13 -6.42 -7.51
CA LEU A 68 11.26 -7.40 -6.83
C LEU A 68 10.49 -6.75 -5.68
N TYR A 69 11.16 -5.95 -4.85
CA TYR A 69 10.53 -5.18 -3.77
C TYR A 69 9.39 -4.28 -4.28
N VAL A 70 9.65 -3.51 -5.35
CA VAL A 70 8.63 -2.67 -6.00
C VAL A 70 7.43 -3.49 -6.46
N ALA A 71 7.66 -4.66 -7.05
CA ALA A 71 6.58 -5.55 -7.48
C ALA A 71 5.75 -6.08 -6.28
N VAL A 72 6.40 -6.40 -5.16
CA VAL A 72 5.73 -6.80 -3.91
C VAL A 72 4.90 -5.63 -3.36
N CYS A 73 5.45 -4.42 -3.26
CA CYS A 73 4.73 -3.23 -2.80
C CYS A 73 3.51 -2.93 -3.68
N THR A 74 3.66 -3.06 -5.02
CA THR A 74 2.55 -2.91 -5.98
C THR A 74 1.44 -3.94 -5.71
N ARG A 75 1.81 -5.19 -5.44
CA ARG A 75 0.84 -6.25 -5.11
C ARG A 75 0.11 -5.97 -3.80
N VAL A 76 0.83 -5.53 -2.77
CA VAL A 76 0.25 -5.14 -1.46
C VAL A 76 -0.69 -3.94 -1.63
N ALA A 77 -0.27 -2.91 -2.38
CA ALA A 77 -1.11 -1.76 -2.69
C ALA A 77 -2.40 -2.17 -3.41
N ALA A 78 -2.30 -3.03 -4.42
CA ALA A 78 -3.45 -3.54 -5.17
C ALA A 78 -4.45 -4.33 -4.31
N GLN A 79 -4.01 -4.90 -3.18
CA GLN A 79 -4.87 -5.59 -2.22
C GLN A 79 -5.44 -4.66 -1.14
N LEU A 80 -4.68 -3.67 -0.69
CA LEU A 80 -5.06 -2.80 0.42
C LEU A 80 -5.96 -1.64 -0.05
N LEU A 81 -5.62 -0.98 -1.17
CA LEU A 81 -6.35 0.21 -1.63
C LEU A 81 -7.84 -0.03 -1.90
N PRO A 82 -8.28 -1.15 -2.54
CA PRO A 82 -9.70 -1.46 -2.66
C PRO A 82 -10.39 -1.62 -1.31
N LYS A 83 -9.77 -2.34 -0.37
CA LYS A 83 -10.32 -2.54 0.98
C LYS A 83 -10.49 -1.22 1.75
N LEU A 84 -9.52 -0.31 1.64
CA LEU A 84 -9.63 1.03 2.23
C LEU A 84 -10.78 1.82 1.60
N ARG A 85 -10.92 1.77 0.27
CA ARG A 85 -12.02 2.44 -0.43
C ARG A 85 -13.37 1.88 -0.02
N ASP A 86 -13.55 0.56 -0.07
CA ASP A 86 -14.80 -0.11 0.32
C ASP A 86 -15.17 0.20 1.78
N ALA A 87 -14.18 0.24 2.69
CA ALA A 87 -14.38 0.61 4.08
C ALA A 87 -14.82 2.08 4.22
N MET A 88 -14.20 2.99 3.49
CA MET A 88 -14.61 4.41 3.48
C MET A 88 -16.04 4.56 2.94
N ASP A 89 -16.38 3.91 1.84
CA ASP A 89 -17.70 3.97 1.22
C ASP A 89 -18.80 3.43 2.16
N SER A 90 -18.47 2.45 3.02
CA SER A 90 -19.38 1.89 4.01
C SER A 90 -19.49 2.70 5.31
N GLY A 91 -18.64 3.70 5.52
CA GLY A 91 -18.54 4.44 6.78
C GLY A 91 -19.73 5.32 7.16
N GLY A 92 -20.64 5.61 6.24
CA GLY A 92 -21.93 6.29 6.46
C GLY A 92 -21.86 7.77 6.83
N SER A 93 -20.81 8.22 7.51
CA SER A 93 -20.53 9.61 7.87
C SER A 93 -19.06 9.94 7.65
N PRO A 94 -18.67 11.22 7.48
CA PRO A 94 -17.28 11.59 7.29
C PRO A 94 -16.35 11.06 8.39
N ARG A 95 -16.76 11.11 9.65
CA ARG A 95 -16.02 10.53 10.77
C ARG A 95 -15.97 9.00 10.68
N GLY A 96 -17.09 8.37 10.28
CA GLY A 96 -17.17 6.93 10.09
C GLY A 96 -16.25 6.44 8.95
N MET A 97 -16.12 7.21 7.87
CA MET A 97 -15.18 6.92 6.77
C MET A 97 -13.73 6.93 7.26
N VAL A 98 -13.33 7.93 8.06
CA VAL A 98 -12.00 8.00 8.68
C VAL A 98 -11.77 6.81 9.61
N ALA A 99 -12.74 6.50 10.48
CA ALA A 99 -12.65 5.38 11.42
C ALA A 99 -12.48 4.04 10.68
N ALA A 100 -13.30 3.79 9.65
CA ALA A 100 -13.25 2.57 8.86
C ALA A 100 -11.92 2.41 8.11
N ALA A 101 -11.38 3.49 7.53
CA ALA A 101 -10.09 3.47 6.87
C ALA A 101 -8.94 3.16 7.85
N ILE A 102 -8.93 3.81 9.02
CA ILE A 102 -7.91 3.57 10.07
C ILE A 102 -8.01 2.12 10.58
N ASP A 103 -9.20 1.62 10.87
CA ASP A 103 -9.38 0.26 11.35
C ASP A 103 -8.96 -0.79 10.30
N THR A 104 -9.30 -0.57 9.04
CA THR A 104 -8.89 -1.44 7.91
C THR A 104 -7.37 -1.47 7.77
N TYR A 105 -6.71 -0.31 7.86
CA TYR A 105 -5.25 -0.23 7.80
C TYR A 105 -4.58 -0.93 8.98
N LEU A 106 -5.05 -0.70 10.20
CA LEU A 106 -4.52 -1.36 11.40
C LEU A 106 -4.79 -2.88 11.38
N THR A 107 -5.92 -3.33 10.81
CA THR A 107 -6.22 -4.75 10.61
C THR A 107 -5.21 -5.39 9.65
N PHE A 108 -4.85 -4.70 8.58
CA PHE A 108 -3.81 -5.16 7.66
C PHE A 108 -2.45 -5.34 8.37
N ILE A 109 -2.05 -4.35 9.16
CA ILE A 109 -0.78 -4.38 9.92
C ILE A 109 -0.77 -5.47 10.98
N GLU A 110 -1.87 -5.65 11.71
CA GLU A 110 -2.01 -6.67 12.75
C GLU A 110 -1.98 -8.08 12.17
N GLY A 111 -2.55 -8.25 10.96
CA GLY A 111 -2.65 -9.54 10.28
C GLY A 111 -1.30 -10.07 9.79
N ASP A 112 -0.41 -9.20 9.32
CA ASP A 112 0.94 -9.58 8.88
C ASP A 112 1.96 -8.46 9.22
N PRO A 113 2.46 -8.42 10.46
CA PRO A 113 3.43 -7.41 10.90
C PRO A 113 4.77 -7.49 10.15
N GLU A 114 5.19 -8.68 9.71
CA GLU A 114 6.43 -8.85 8.98
C GLU A 114 6.31 -8.32 7.54
N LEU A 115 5.17 -8.55 6.89
CA LEU A 115 4.89 -7.94 5.60
C LEU A 115 4.84 -6.42 5.70
N TYR A 116 4.21 -5.90 6.74
CA TYR A 116 4.19 -4.47 6.99
C TYR A 116 5.61 -3.90 7.14
N ARG A 117 6.45 -4.53 7.99
CA ARG A 117 7.86 -4.14 8.15
C ARG A 117 8.62 -4.21 6.83
N PHE A 118 8.43 -5.28 6.06
CA PHE A 118 9.07 -5.44 4.75
C PHE A 118 8.73 -4.29 3.80
N VAL A 119 7.47 -3.86 3.78
CA VAL A 119 6.99 -2.78 2.89
C VAL A 119 7.42 -1.40 3.38
N VAL A 120 7.49 -1.17 4.71
CA VAL A 120 7.75 0.16 5.30
C VAL A 120 9.23 0.39 5.60
N ASP A 121 9.97 -0.66 5.96
CA ASP A 121 11.39 -0.57 6.35
C ASP A 121 12.30 -0.57 5.12
N GLN A 122 12.38 0.58 4.46
CA GLN A 122 13.21 0.80 3.26
C GLN A 122 14.71 0.98 3.56
N GLN A 123 15.15 0.87 4.82
CA GLN A 123 16.54 1.23 5.18
C GLN A 123 17.58 0.21 4.71
N THR A 124 17.16 -0.97 4.22
CA THR A 124 18.06 -2.06 3.83
C THR A 124 18.29 -2.18 2.31
N LEU A 125 17.63 -1.37 1.50
CA LEU A 125 17.75 -1.46 0.04
C LEU A 125 18.37 -0.18 -0.52
N ASP A 126 19.42 -0.33 -1.34
CA ASP A 126 19.91 0.74 -2.21
C ASP A 126 18.72 1.27 -3.04
N ARG A 127 18.28 2.48 -2.73
CA ARG A 127 17.16 3.12 -3.42
C ARG A 127 17.51 3.29 -4.89
N PRO A 128 16.66 2.82 -5.83
CA PRO A 128 16.77 3.30 -7.20
C PRO A 128 16.54 4.82 -7.17
N THR A 129 17.47 5.57 -7.75
CA THR A 129 17.45 7.04 -7.84
C THR A 129 16.25 7.60 -8.62
N THR A 130 15.47 6.71 -9.22
CA THR A 130 14.21 7.02 -9.92
C THR A 130 13.19 5.97 -9.47
N ASP A 131 12.51 6.24 -8.36
CA ASP A 131 11.40 5.40 -7.89
C ASP A 131 10.13 5.78 -8.67
N PRO A 132 9.68 5.00 -9.68
CA PRO A 132 8.45 5.26 -10.40
C PRO A 132 7.21 4.93 -9.55
N LEU A 133 7.41 4.32 -8.37
CA LEU A 133 6.37 4.01 -7.42
C LEU A 133 6.58 4.86 -6.18
N THR A 134 5.75 5.88 -6.06
CA THR A 134 5.44 6.49 -4.78
C THR A 134 5.32 5.39 -3.73
N SER A 135 5.85 5.61 -2.53
CA SER A 135 5.71 4.65 -1.44
C SER A 135 4.23 4.28 -1.25
N LEU A 136 3.95 3.10 -0.72
CA LEU A 136 2.55 2.73 -0.42
C LEU A 136 1.85 3.83 0.41
N SER A 137 2.58 4.49 1.31
CA SER A 137 2.09 5.63 2.09
C SER A 137 1.66 6.80 1.21
N ASP A 138 2.40 7.11 0.13
CA ASP A 138 2.05 8.20 -0.78
C ASP A 138 0.81 7.85 -1.60
N LEU A 139 0.67 6.60 -2.04
CA LEU A 139 -0.53 6.13 -2.74
C LEU A 139 -1.77 6.24 -1.84
N VAL A 140 -1.67 5.79 -0.58
CA VAL A 140 -2.75 5.90 0.40
C VAL A 140 -3.03 7.37 0.72
N GLY A 141 -1.98 8.19 0.92
CA GLY A 141 -2.09 9.63 1.16
C GLY A 141 -2.83 10.36 0.06
N ALA A 142 -2.53 10.04 -1.20
CA ALA A 142 -3.23 10.60 -2.36
C ALA A 142 -4.72 10.21 -2.41
N GLN A 143 -5.08 8.97 -2.04
CA GLN A 143 -6.48 8.53 -1.95
C GLN A 143 -7.23 9.29 -0.85
N VAL A 144 -6.63 9.45 0.33
CA VAL A 144 -7.21 10.22 1.43
C VAL A 144 -7.36 11.68 1.04
N ALA A 145 -6.34 12.27 0.40
CA ALA A 145 -6.39 13.65 -0.10
C ALA A 145 -7.53 13.86 -1.10
N ALA A 146 -7.74 12.90 -2.02
CA ALA A 146 -8.84 12.97 -2.98
C ALA A 146 -10.22 12.97 -2.27
N ALA A 147 -10.40 12.12 -1.26
CA ALA A 147 -11.62 12.10 -0.46
C ALA A 147 -11.85 13.42 0.30
N ILE A 148 -10.79 13.97 0.91
CA ILE A 148 -10.84 15.29 1.59
C ILE A 148 -11.17 16.40 0.60
N THR A 149 -10.59 16.39 -0.62
CA THR A 149 -10.88 17.35 -1.68
C THR A 149 -12.38 17.38 -2.00
N VAL A 150 -12.98 16.21 -2.21
CA VAL A 150 -14.42 16.10 -2.51
C VAL A 150 -15.26 16.65 -1.35
N ALA A 151 -14.92 16.29 -0.10
CA ALA A 151 -15.65 16.76 1.08
C ALA A 151 -15.56 18.28 1.24
N LEU A 152 -14.40 18.89 1.04
CA LEU A 152 -14.21 20.34 1.09
C LEU A 152 -15.00 21.06 -0.02
N GLN A 153 -14.95 20.54 -1.25
CA GLN A 153 -15.72 21.10 -2.37
C GLN A 153 -17.23 21.05 -2.11
N GLN A 154 -17.74 19.93 -1.57
CA GLN A 154 -19.15 19.81 -1.20
C GLN A 154 -19.55 20.80 -0.09
N ALA A 155 -18.65 21.06 0.85
CA ALA A 155 -18.84 22.09 1.88
C ALA A 155 -18.63 23.52 1.37
N GLY A 156 -18.25 23.72 0.10
CA GLY A 156 -17.89 25.02 -0.47
C GLY A 156 -16.66 25.66 0.17
N ALA A 157 -15.76 24.84 0.71
CA ALA A 157 -14.48 25.25 1.31
C ALA A 157 -13.35 25.14 0.29
N ASP A 158 -12.22 25.82 0.57
CA ASP A 158 -11.00 25.73 -0.25
C ASP A 158 -10.41 24.32 -0.19
N PRO A 159 -10.20 23.61 -1.31
CA PRO A 159 -9.63 22.28 -1.34
C PRO A 159 -8.09 22.25 -1.24
N SER A 160 -7.41 23.39 -1.29
CA SER A 160 -5.95 23.48 -1.31
C SER A 160 -5.24 22.71 -0.17
N PRO A 161 -5.78 22.60 1.08
CA PRO A 161 -5.13 21.85 2.14
C PRO A 161 -5.35 20.34 2.07
N ALA A 162 -6.14 19.81 1.14
CA ALA A 162 -6.46 18.39 1.09
C ALA A 162 -5.22 17.49 0.93
N ALA A 163 -4.27 17.89 0.08
CA ALA A 163 -3.05 17.10 -0.14
C ALA A 163 -2.18 16.99 1.13
N PRO A 164 -1.74 18.09 1.78
CA PRO A 164 -0.97 17.99 3.02
C PRO A 164 -1.74 17.30 4.15
N TRP A 165 -3.06 17.45 4.24
CA TRP A 165 -3.86 16.76 5.26
C TRP A 165 -3.95 15.27 5.00
N GLY A 166 -4.17 14.83 3.76
CA GLY A 166 -4.21 13.41 3.42
C GLY A 166 -2.90 12.70 3.78
N HIS A 167 -1.77 13.26 3.37
CA HIS A 167 -0.46 12.73 3.73
C HIS A 167 -0.16 12.84 5.23
N GLY A 168 -0.58 13.92 5.89
CA GLY A 168 -0.42 14.12 7.33
C GLY A 168 -1.16 13.06 8.14
N VAL A 169 -2.42 12.78 7.82
CA VAL A 169 -3.22 11.74 8.48
C VAL A 169 -2.59 10.36 8.30
N VAL A 170 -2.18 10.01 7.07
CA VAL A 170 -1.53 8.71 6.80
C VAL A 170 -0.20 8.61 7.55
N GLY A 171 0.61 9.67 7.56
CA GLY A 171 1.86 9.71 8.33
C GLY A 171 1.65 9.53 9.82
N MET A 172 0.65 10.21 10.40
CA MET A 172 0.27 10.07 11.81
C MET A 172 -0.16 8.64 12.14
N VAL A 173 -1.06 8.05 11.36
CA VAL A 173 -1.55 6.68 11.57
C VAL A 173 -0.40 5.68 11.46
N ARG A 174 0.47 5.85 10.47
CA ARG A 174 1.66 5.01 10.28
C ARG A 174 2.60 5.09 11.48
N ALA A 175 2.95 6.29 11.92
CA ALA A 175 3.86 6.48 13.05
C ALA A 175 3.30 5.86 14.35
N ALA A 176 2.00 6.00 14.59
CA ALA A 176 1.33 5.39 15.73
C ALA A 176 1.30 3.83 15.62
N ALA A 177 1.07 3.29 14.44
CA ALA A 177 1.11 1.85 14.19
C ALA A 177 2.52 1.26 14.39
N ASP A 178 3.56 1.94 13.91
CA ASP A 178 4.97 1.58 14.13
C ASP A 178 5.31 1.54 15.61
N TRP A 179 4.89 2.56 16.35
CA TRP A 179 5.06 2.58 17.80
C TRP A 179 4.31 1.42 18.47
N TRP A 180 3.07 1.20 18.11
CA TRP A 180 2.21 0.15 18.68
C TRP A 180 2.79 -1.25 18.47
N LEU A 181 3.32 -1.55 17.27
CA LEU A 181 3.99 -2.82 17.00
C LEU A 181 5.30 -2.97 17.77
N ARG A 182 6.12 -1.90 17.88
CA ARG A 182 7.40 -1.93 18.61
C ARG A 182 7.21 -2.05 20.11
N ALA A 183 6.13 -1.50 20.64
CA ALA A 183 5.77 -1.55 22.06
C ALA A 183 5.00 -2.85 22.44
N ASP A 184 5.04 -3.87 21.59
CA ASP A 184 4.34 -5.15 21.79
C ASP A 184 2.83 -5.00 22.01
N ARG A 185 2.20 -4.10 21.27
CA ARG A 185 0.74 -3.89 21.27
C ARG A 185 0.16 -3.58 22.65
N PRO A 186 0.55 -2.48 23.29
CA PRO A 186 0.19 -2.15 24.68
C PRO A 186 -1.31 -1.90 24.89
N MET A 187 -2.08 -1.82 23.80
CA MET A 187 -3.53 -1.70 23.81
C MET A 187 -4.15 -2.51 22.65
N PRO A 188 -5.44 -2.89 22.73
CA PRO A 188 -6.15 -3.53 21.63
C PRO A 188 -6.18 -2.64 20.38
N ARG A 189 -6.16 -3.25 19.17
CA ARG A 189 -6.24 -2.54 17.89
C ARG A 189 -7.44 -1.59 17.82
N SER A 190 -8.60 -2.03 18.31
CA SER A 190 -9.83 -1.22 18.33
C SER A 190 -9.70 0.06 19.17
N ALA A 191 -8.97 0.01 20.28
CA ALA A 191 -8.70 1.20 21.10
C ALA A 191 -7.76 2.15 20.37
N LEU A 192 -6.69 1.63 19.75
CA LEU A 192 -5.79 2.45 18.92
C LEU A 192 -6.54 3.10 17.78
N ALA A 193 -7.39 2.35 17.06
CA ALA A 193 -8.21 2.87 15.98
C ALA A 193 -9.13 4.01 16.45
N ALA A 194 -9.78 3.86 17.60
CA ALA A 194 -10.63 4.89 18.18
C ALA A 194 -9.84 6.17 18.50
N HIS A 195 -8.70 6.04 19.20
CA HIS A 195 -7.87 7.20 19.55
C HIS A 195 -7.32 7.94 18.34
N LEU A 196 -6.89 7.22 17.30
CA LEU A 196 -6.41 7.83 16.06
C LEU A 196 -7.54 8.49 15.26
N THR A 197 -8.73 7.88 15.28
CA THR A 197 -9.92 8.48 14.67
C THR A 197 -10.29 9.79 15.36
N ASP A 198 -10.32 9.82 16.68
CA ASP A 198 -10.64 11.01 17.46
C ASP A 198 -9.63 12.13 17.19
N LEU A 199 -8.33 11.80 17.17
CA LEU A 199 -7.27 12.78 16.90
C LEU A 199 -7.38 13.33 15.46
N ALA A 200 -7.54 12.46 14.46
CA ALA A 200 -7.71 12.88 13.07
C ALA A 200 -8.97 13.74 12.89
N TRP A 201 -10.07 13.32 13.49
CA TRP A 201 -11.36 14.02 13.37
C TRP A 201 -11.35 15.38 14.09
N ALA A 202 -10.76 15.48 15.29
CA ALA A 202 -10.64 16.74 15.99
C ALA A 202 -9.81 17.78 15.21
N GLY A 203 -8.74 17.33 14.55
CA GLY A 203 -7.94 18.19 13.67
C GLY A 203 -8.69 18.63 12.41
N LEU A 204 -9.47 17.74 11.79
CA LEU A 204 -10.22 18.03 10.56
C LEU A 204 -11.51 18.82 10.83
N SER A 205 -12.22 18.56 11.92
CA SER A 205 -13.51 19.22 12.24
C SER A 205 -13.35 20.73 12.53
N GLY A 206 -12.24 21.15 13.12
CA GLY A 206 -11.94 22.56 13.37
C GLY A 206 -11.93 23.43 12.10
N VAL A 207 -11.67 22.82 10.94
CA VAL A 207 -11.63 23.52 9.65
C VAL A 207 -13.01 23.60 8.98
N VAL A 208 -13.88 22.61 9.24
CA VAL A 208 -15.26 22.61 8.70
C VAL A 208 -16.15 23.56 9.50
N SER A 209 -15.87 23.76 10.79
CA SER A 209 -16.68 24.60 11.70
C SER A 209 -16.43 26.10 11.56
N THR A 210 -15.40 26.54 10.86
CA THR A 210 -15.04 27.98 10.78
C THR A 210 -16.06 28.84 9.95
N LYS A 211 -17.16 28.27 9.47
CA LYS A 211 -18.19 28.97 8.68
C LYS A 211 -19.43 29.41 9.45
N GLU A 212 -19.57 29.07 10.73
CA GLU A 212 -20.77 29.48 11.52
C GLU A 212 -20.58 30.79 12.28
N ASP A 213 -19.39 31.40 12.29
CA ASP A 213 -19.09 32.65 13.00
C ASP A 213 -18.69 33.82 12.08
N LYS A 214 -19.39 34.03 10.98
CA LYS A 214 -19.32 35.31 10.22
C LYS A 214 -20.66 35.74 9.66
#